data_b964f25fd77f41a3a4a83d2f8f8d4e08
#
_entry.id   b964f25fd77f41a3a4a83d2f8f8d4e08
#
_cell.length_a   1.000
_cell.length_b   1.000
_cell.length_c   1.000
_cell.angle_alpha   90.00
_cell.angle_beta   90.00
_cell.angle_gamma   90.00
#
_symmetry.space_group_name_H-M   'P 1'
#
loop_
_entity.id
_entity.type
_entity.pdbx_description
1 polymer ?
#
loop_
_entity_poly.entity_id
_entity_poly.type
_entity_poly.pdbx_seq_one_letter_code
_entity_poly.pdbx_strand_id
1 'polypeptide(L)'
;MSKTRCRTCVWLAALSLFVIVIPVLGQSPSSQIGREVAIPVHLQDGEEFTVSIPQLIQYGAQLFTAKFTAQDGAGRPKSKGTGAPLSDPSSPLVFPRNFDRISSPDANACSGCHNAPISGAGGDRVTEVFVLAQRFDHLTLDHADGITLRGAVDESGKFATMENATNDRKTIGMNGSGFVEMLARQMTAELQAERDAGPLGSCAILKSKGISFGCLTHNADGTWDTSRVEGLAAPSLASKGTTPPSLIIRPLHQAGNVVSLRQFSNNAFNHHHGMQSEERFGLNADPDGDGVVNELTTADLTAVSLFQATMPVPGRVIPNDPAVERANLRGEAVFDRIGCATCHATLPLTSNNNPGLPGQPGWIYFEPNPYNPATGPNSPNLQLGPTNYPVSAPALTVDLTSEILPPPRLRVHKGAVMVPAYTDLKLHDISATSDAKTDPECEPLDQNQPAGSPGFFAGNCKFITRKLWGFYNQGGAFMHHGKFTTAREAVEAHNGEALAQRKAFDALPGHLQNDLIEFLKSLQVLPQGSKSLVVDERGNPKEWPPSAESPEN
;
A
#
# COMPACT_ATOMS: atom_id res chain seq x y z
N MET A 1 -21.96 -23.94 69.64
CA MET A 1 -21.58 -24.75 68.52
C MET A 1 -22.38 -24.27 67.31
N SER A 2 -21.84 -23.36 66.54
CA SER A 2 -22.46 -22.94 65.24
C SER A 2 -21.36 -22.59 64.28
N LYS A 3 -21.31 -23.31 63.18
CA LYS A 3 -20.33 -23.12 62.10
C LYS A 3 -20.90 -22.12 61.11
N THR A 4 -20.33 -20.93 61.06
CA THR A 4 -20.64 -19.93 60.00
C THR A 4 -19.68 -20.12 58.85
N ARG A 5 -20.19 -20.53 57.69
CA ARG A 5 -19.44 -20.60 56.43
C ARG A 5 -19.51 -19.22 55.75
N CYS A 6 -18.37 -18.61 55.57
CA CYS A 6 -18.21 -17.45 54.71
C CYS A 6 -18.25 -17.89 53.23
N ARG A 7 -19.23 -17.39 52.45
CA ARG A 7 -19.30 -17.57 51.00
C ARG A 7 -18.68 -16.33 50.34
N THR A 8 -17.53 -16.52 49.75
CA THR A 8 -16.88 -15.54 48.90
C THR A 8 -17.67 -15.42 47.59
N CYS A 9 -18.36 -14.31 47.36
CA CYS A 9 -18.98 -13.99 46.10
C CYS A 9 -17.89 -13.49 45.14
N VAL A 10 -17.57 -14.29 44.12
CA VAL A 10 -16.77 -13.86 42.99
C VAL A 10 -17.73 -13.18 42.02
N TRP A 11 -17.56 -11.86 41.84
CA TRP A 11 -18.23 -11.12 40.78
C TRP A 11 -17.45 -11.30 39.50
N LEU A 12 -17.98 -12.13 38.61
CA LEU A 12 -17.57 -12.15 37.21
C LEU A 12 -18.18 -10.93 36.53
N ALA A 13 -17.35 -9.93 36.25
CA ALA A 13 -17.71 -8.85 35.35
C ALA A 13 -17.73 -9.39 33.92
N ALA A 14 -18.91 -9.71 33.42
CA ALA A 14 -19.11 -9.96 32.02
C ALA A 14 -18.92 -8.65 31.26
N LEU A 15 -17.80 -8.53 30.54
CA LEU A 15 -17.58 -7.47 29.55
C LEU A 15 -18.52 -7.75 28.38
N SER A 16 -19.69 -7.13 28.41
CA SER A 16 -20.60 -7.11 27.27
C SER A 16 -19.98 -6.26 26.18
N LEU A 17 -19.43 -6.90 25.13
CA LEU A 17 -19.14 -6.22 23.88
C LEU A 17 -20.48 -5.69 23.35
N PHE A 18 -20.73 -4.41 23.53
CA PHE A 18 -21.77 -3.72 22.77
C PHE A 18 -21.31 -3.68 21.30
N VAL A 19 -21.75 -4.63 20.51
CA VAL A 19 -21.79 -4.47 19.06
C VAL A 19 -22.81 -3.38 18.80
N ILE A 20 -22.33 -2.17 18.58
CA ILE A 20 -23.18 -1.08 18.07
C ILE A 20 -23.51 -1.46 16.64
N VAL A 21 -24.64 -2.09 16.45
CA VAL A 21 -25.25 -2.27 15.15
C VAL A 21 -25.62 -0.87 14.68
N ILE A 22 -24.92 -0.37 13.65
CA ILE A 22 -25.37 0.82 12.93
C ILE A 22 -26.80 0.51 12.48
N PRO A 23 -27.79 1.35 12.77
CA PRO A 23 -29.11 1.16 12.18
C PRO A 23 -28.97 1.39 10.68
N VAL A 24 -28.76 0.31 9.94
CA VAL A 24 -28.92 0.28 8.50
C VAL A 24 -30.37 0.68 8.24
N LEU A 25 -30.58 1.81 7.61
CA LEU A 25 -31.90 2.29 7.21
C LEU A 25 -32.56 1.21 6.34
N GLY A 26 -33.26 0.37 7.00
CA GLY A 26 -34.48 -0.30 6.73
C GLY A 26 -34.66 -1.10 5.44
N GLN A 27 -33.78 -2.02 5.08
CA GLN A 27 -34.27 -3.16 4.30
C GLN A 27 -34.77 -4.24 5.28
N SER A 28 -36.03 -4.66 5.13
CA SER A 28 -36.56 -5.72 5.97
C SER A 28 -35.79 -7.04 5.69
N PRO A 29 -35.55 -7.90 6.67
CA PRO A 29 -34.92 -9.21 6.43
C PRO A 29 -35.56 -10.00 5.29
N SER A 30 -36.87 -9.82 5.07
CA SER A 30 -37.59 -10.45 3.97
C SER A 30 -37.16 -9.95 2.58
N SER A 31 -36.67 -8.72 2.45
CA SER A 31 -36.14 -8.22 1.17
C SER A 31 -34.75 -8.79 0.82
N GLN A 32 -34.11 -9.46 1.77
CA GLN A 32 -32.82 -10.12 1.57
C GLN A 32 -32.95 -11.61 1.24
N ILE A 33 -34.17 -12.15 1.20
CA ILE A 33 -34.37 -13.58 0.88
C ILE A 33 -33.89 -13.87 -0.54
N GLY A 34 -32.93 -14.79 -0.66
CA GLY A 34 -32.32 -15.17 -1.94
C GLY A 34 -31.21 -14.24 -2.42
N ARG A 35 -30.87 -13.20 -1.66
CA ARG A 35 -29.71 -12.35 -1.96
C ARG A 35 -28.46 -12.84 -1.22
N GLU A 36 -27.36 -12.92 -1.94
CA GLU A 36 -26.07 -13.37 -1.44
C GLU A 36 -25.01 -12.26 -1.62
N VAL A 37 -25.36 -11.03 -1.26
CA VAL A 37 -24.48 -9.88 -1.35
C VAL A 37 -23.65 -9.72 -0.08
N ALA A 38 -22.38 -9.36 -0.24
CA ALA A 38 -21.47 -9.12 0.88
C ALA A 38 -21.75 -7.79 1.58
N ILE A 39 -22.19 -6.79 0.83
CA ILE A 39 -22.56 -5.44 1.33
C ILE A 39 -24.03 -5.17 0.99
N PRO A 40 -24.95 -5.47 1.90
CA PRO A 40 -26.40 -5.31 1.62
C PRO A 40 -26.83 -3.88 1.36
N VAL A 41 -26.12 -2.91 1.93
CA VAL A 41 -26.41 -1.47 1.78
C VAL A 41 -25.10 -0.71 1.69
N HIS A 42 -24.92 -0.03 0.56
CA HIS A 42 -23.81 0.88 0.34
C HIS A 42 -24.12 2.27 0.87
N LEU A 43 -23.12 2.97 1.40
CA LEU A 43 -23.25 4.41 1.65
C LEU A 43 -23.47 5.12 0.31
N GLN A 44 -24.44 6.02 0.28
CA GLN A 44 -24.65 6.85 -0.91
C GLN A 44 -23.66 8.01 -0.93
N ASP A 45 -23.35 8.51 -2.12
CA ASP A 45 -22.46 9.66 -2.29
C ASP A 45 -22.95 10.87 -1.50
N GLY A 46 -22.06 11.39 -0.66
CA GLY A 46 -22.36 12.48 0.28
C GLY A 46 -22.71 12.02 1.70
N GLU A 47 -23.12 10.77 1.91
CA GLU A 47 -23.39 10.25 3.26
C GLU A 47 -22.12 10.11 4.09
N GLU A 48 -20.96 9.91 3.47
CA GLU A 48 -19.66 9.87 4.13
C GLU A 48 -19.36 11.13 4.94
N PHE A 49 -19.99 12.25 4.61
CA PHE A 49 -19.84 13.52 5.34
C PHE A 49 -20.82 13.65 6.52
N THR A 50 -21.80 12.77 6.63
CA THR A 50 -22.84 12.81 7.65
C THR A 50 -22.60 11.80 8.78
N VAL A 51 -21.83 10.76 8.53
CA VAL A 51 -21.45 9.75 9.52
C VAL A 51 -20.18 10.17 10.28
N SER A 52 -20.01 9.68 11.51
CA SER A 52 -18.79 9.96 12.26
C SER A 52 -17.57 9.23 11.69
N ILE A 53 -16.37 9.79 11.86
CA ILE A 53 -15.13 9.18 11.40
C ILE A 53 -14.95 7.73 11.91
N PRO A 54 -15.19 7.40 13.20
CA PRO A 54 -15.12 6.01 13.65
C PRO A 54 -16.10 5.07 12.94
N GLN A 55 -17.32 5.52 12.66
CA GLN A 55 -18.31 4.72 11.91
C GLN A 55 -17.86 4.50 10.47
N LEU A 56 -17.35 5.54 9.82
CA LEU A 56 -16.84 5.45 8.46
C LEU A 56 -15.63 4.51 8.36
N ILE A 57 -14.71 4.56 9.31
CA ILE A 57 -13.58 3.62 9.42
C ILE A 57 -14.08 2.19 9.61
N GLN A 58 -15.08 1.98 10.47
CA GLN A 58 -15.68 0.66 10.68
C GLN A 58 -16.34 0.13 9.40
N TYR A 59 -17.05 0.97 8.69
CA TYR A 59 -17.64 0.61 7.41
C TYR A 59 -16.58 0.30 6.35
N GLY A 60 -15.50 1.07 6.28
CA GLY A 60 -14.34 0.78 5.44
C GLY A 60 -13.69 -0.56 5.76
N ALA A 61 -13.64 -0.95 7.05
CA ALA A 61 -13.18 -2.27 7.47
C ALA A 61 -14.11 -3.40 6.99
N GLN A 62 -15.42 -3.15 6.96
CA GLN A 62 -16.40 -4.12 6.40
C GLN A 62 -16.17 -4.30 4.89
N LEU A 63 -16.03 -3.22 4.13
CA LEU A 63 -15.68 -3.29 2.70
C LEU A 63 -14.37 -4.02 2.44
N PHE A 64 -13.35 -3.79 3.27
CA PHE A 64 -12.04 -4.43 3.14
C PHE A 64 -12.08 -5.94 3.41
N THR A 65 -13.01 -6.39 4.23
CA THR A 65 -13.18 -7.81 4.61
C THR A 65 -14.31 -8.51 3.88
N ALA A 66 -15.13 -7.77 3.15
CA ALA A 66 -16.27 -8.28 2.39
C ALA A 66 -15.80 -9.28 1.33
N LYS A 67 -16.46 -10.44 1.29
CA LYS A 67 -16.24 -11.45 0.25
C LYS A 67 -17.24 -11.21 -0.85
N PHE A 68 -16.92 -10.29 -1.73
CA PHE A 68 -17.81 -9.92 -2.82
C PHE A 68 -18.24 -11.09 -3.67
N THR A 69 -19.50 -11.09 -4.06
CA THR A 69 -20.16 -12.10 -4.88
C THR A 69 -20.53 -11.53 -6.24
N ALA A 70 -20.96 -12.38 -7.16
CA ALA A 70 -21.49 -11.92 -8.44
C ALA A 70 -22.74 -11.05 -8.30
N GLN A 71 -23.43 -11.11 -7.16
CA GLN A 71 -24.59 -10.24 -6.89
C GLN A 71 -24.17 -8.84 -6.37
N ASP A 72 -22.93 -8.69 -5.92
CA ASP A 72 -22.31 -7.38 -5.64
C ASP A 72 -21.71 -6.75 -6.90
N GLY A 73 -21.63 -7.48 -8.02
CA GLY A 73 -20.90 -7.08 -9.22
C GLY A 73 -19.50 -7.68 -9.31
N ALA A 74 -19.09 -8.55 -8.37
CA ALA A 74 -17.78 -9.20 -8.44
C ALA A 74 -17.70 -10.11 -9.66
N GLY A 75 -17.08 -9.62 -10.68
CA GLY A 75 -17.06 -10.25 -11.96
C GLY A 75 -15.74 -10.17 -12.67
N ARG A 76 -15.87 -10.13 -13.98
CA ARG A 76 -14.82 -10.10 -14.95
C ARG A 76 -14.51 -8.65 -15.32
N PRO A 77 -13.37 -8.08 -14.93
CA PRO A 77 -13.05 -6.73 -15.29
C PRO A 77 -12.82 -6.63 -16.81
N LYS A 78 -13.64 -5.85 -17.48
CA LYS A 78 -13.46 -5.53 -18.90
C LYS A 78 -12.38 -4.48 -19.14
N SER A 79 -11.99 -3.76 -18.12
CA SER A 79 -10.97 -2.74 -18.27
C SER A 79 -9.96 -2.79 -17.13
N LYS A 80 -8.74 -2.41 -17.43
CA LYS A 80 -7.64 -2.34 -16.49
C LYS A 80 -6.96 -1.00 -16.59
N GLY A 81 -6.77 -0.31 -15.46
CA GLY A 81 -5.94 0.88 -15.31
C GLY A 81 -5.99 1.95 -16.40
N THR A 82 -6.09 1.53 -17.66
CA THR A 82 -6.19 2.36 -18.85
C THR A 82 -7.63 2.73 -19.22
N GLY A 83 -8.63 2.08 -18.61
CA GLY A 83 -10.03 2.24 -19.00
C GLY A 83 -10.42 1.60 -20.33
N ALA A 84 -9.48 0.96 -21.03
CA ALA A 84 -9.78 0.25 -22.27
C ALA A 84 -10.28 -1.17 -21.99
N PRO A 85 -11.26 -1.68 -22.74
CA PRO A 85 -11.69 -3.07 -22.66
C PRO A 85 -10.51 -4.01 -22.89
N LEU A 86 -10.32 -4.99 -22.02
CA LEU A 86 -9.24 -5.97 -22.11
C LEU A 86 -9.74 -7.37 -22.50
N SER A 87 -11.04 -7.63 -22.37
CA SER A 87 -11.66 -8.87 -22.82
C SER A 87 -12.07 -8.76 -24.29
N ASP A 88 -12.02 -9.88 -25.01
CA ASP A 88 -12.55 -9.97 -26.35
C ASP A 88 -14.08 -10.03 -26.30
N PRO A 89 -14.80 -8.97 -26.72
CA PRO A 89 -16.25 -8.96 -26.71
C PRO A 89 -16.87 -9.91 -27.75
N SER A 90 -16.07 -10.38 -28.72
CA SER A 90 -16.53 -11.34 -29.74
C SER A 90 -16.57 -12.79 -29.22
N SER A 91 -15.99 -13.05 -28.04
CA SER A 91 -15.93 -14.37 -27.42
C SER A 91 -16.38 -14.31 -25.97
N PRO A 92 -17.67 -14.00 -25.71
CA PRO A 92 -18.18 -13.92 -24.35
C PRO A 92 -18.13 -15.29 -23.66
N LEU A 93 -17.92 -15.29 -22.34
CA LEU A 93 -18.04 -16.51 -21.56
C LEU A 93 -19.51 -16.97 -21.55
N VAL A 94 -19.70 -18.27 -21.73
CA VAL A 94 -21.00 -18.91 -21.66
C VAL A 94 -21.00 -19.96 -20.54
N PHE A 95 -22.20 -20.31 -20.04
CA PHE A 95 -22.34 -21.31 -19.00
C PHE A 95 -21.57 -22.60 -19.31
N PRO A 96 -20.84 -23.22 -18.36
CA PRO A 96 -20.68 -22.80 -16.95
C PRO A 96 -19.59 -21.76 -16.73
N ARG A 97 -18.84 -21.36 -17.72
CA ARG A 97 -17.62 -20.55 -17.63
C ARG A 97 -17.91 -19.07 -17.37
N ASN A 98 -19.14 -18.63 -17.55
CA ASN A 98 -19.58 -17.27 -17.17
C ASN A 98 -19.59 -17.02 -15.67
N PHE A 99 -19.45 -18.07 -14.85
CA PHE A 99 -19.25 -17.95 -13.40
C PHE A 99 -17.77 -17.87 -13.01
N ASP A 100 -16.86 -18.14 -13.94
CA ASP A 100 -15.43 -18.12 -13.65
C ASP A 100 -14.94 -16.68 -13.48
N ARG A 101 -14.22 -16.43 -12.41
CA ARG A 101 -13.50 -15.16 -12.20
C ARG A 101 -12.24 -15.19 -13.04
N ILE A 102 -12.13 -14.27 -13.98
CA ILE A 102 -10.99 -14.19 -14.89
C ILE A 102 -9.85 -13.36 -14.30
N SER A 103 -10.18 -12.39 -13.49
CA SER A 103 -9.18 -11.46 -13.00
C SER A 103 -8.15 -12.13 -12.12
N SER A 104 -8.36 -13.40 -11.70
CA SER A 104 -7.39 -13.90 -10.80
C SER A 104 -7.65 -15.25 -10.14
N PRO A 105 -6.57 -15.92 -9.74
CA PRO A 105 -6.56 -16.78 -8.57
C PRO A 105 -6.62 -15.96 -7.27
N ASP A 106 -6.80 -14.62 -7.31
CA ASP A 106 -6.80 -13.76 -6.13
C ASP A 106 -8.03 -14.00 -5.26
N ALA A 107 -7.96 -13.56 -4.02
CA ALA A 107 -9.08 -13.64 -3.11
C ALA A 107 -10.19 -12.66 -3.52
N ASN A 108 -11.44 -12.98 -3.19
CA ASN A 108 -12.57 -12.08 -3.40
C ASN A 108 -12.78 -11.05 -2.28
N ALA A 109 -11.79 -10.89 -1.39
CA ALA A 109 -11.73 -9.86 -0.35
C ALA A 109 -10.30 -9.35 -0.22
N CYS A 110 -10.09 -8.05 0.08
CA CYS A 110 -8.76 -7.50 0.32
C CYS A 110 -8.04 -8.24 1.45
N SER A 111 -8.79 -8.60 2.51
CA SER A 111 -8.30 -9.42 3.64
C SER A 111 -7.95 -10.86 3.25
N GLY A 112 -8.25 -11.31 2.04
CA GLY A 112 -7.80 -12.61 1.54
C GLY A 112 -6.28 -12.69 1.42
N CYS A 113 -5.64 -11.60 1.00
CA CYS A 113 -4.18 -11.46 0.93
C CYS A 113 -3.62 -10.64 2.09
N HIS A 114 -4.28 -9.55 2.49
CA HIS A 114 -3.86 -8.67 3.58
C HIS A 114 -4.37 -9.15 4.94
N ASN A 115 -3.75 -10.17 5.53
CA ASN A 115 -4.30 -10.89 6.69
C ASN A 115 -3.28 -11.30 7.78
N ALA A 116 -2.00 -11.04 7.61
CA ALA A 116 -0.99 -11.50 8.57
C ALA A 116 -0.20 -10.32 9.18
N PRO A 117 -0.15 -10.20 10.51
CA PRO A 117 -0.78 -11.02 11.54
C PRO A 117 -2.26 -10.68 11.81
N ILE A 118 -2.77 -9.60 11.23
CA ILE A 118 -4.15 -9.12 11.37
C ILE A 118 -4.68 -8.65 10.01
N SER A 119 -6.00 -8.56 9.87
CA SER A 119 -6.63 -7.99 8.67
C SER A 119 -6.12 -6.56 8.40
N GLY A 120 -5.72 -6.30 7.15
CA GLY A 120 -5.12 -5.06 6.70
C GLY A 120 -3.59 -4.98 6.88
N ALA A 121 -2.98 -5.90 7.60
CA ALA A 121 -1.52 -6.04 7.60
C ALA A 121 -1.03 -6.67 6.28
N GLY A 122 0.17 -7.21 6.25
CA GLY A 122 0.66 -7.91 5.07
C GLY A 122 0.04 -9.29 4.90
N GLY A 123 0.74 -10.13 4.22
CA GLY A 123 0.34 -11.51 3.98
C GLY A 123 1.50 -12.31 3.39
N ASP A 124 1.22 -13.47 2.91
CA ASP A 124 2.21 -14.35 2.29
C ASP A 124 2.55 -13.92 0.85
N ARG A 125 3.44 -14.64 0.22
CA ARG A 125 3.72 -14.56 -1.20
C ARG A 125 2.49 -15.00 -1.99
N VAL A 126 2.19 -14.25 -3.04
CA VAL A 126 1.14 -14.57 -4.01
C VAL A 126 1.71 -14.52 -5.43
N THR A 127 1.19 -15.34 -6.31
CA THR A 127 1.47 -15.26 -7.74
C THR A 127 0.27 -14.62 -8.42
N GLU A 128 0.43 -13.39 -8.86
CA GLU A 128 -0.64 -12.61 -9.47
C GLU A 128 -0.63 -12.76 -10.99
N VAL A 129 -1.81 -12.98 -11.56
CA VAL A 129 -2.02 -13.04 -13.02
C VAL A 129 -2.88 -11.87 -13.50
N PHE A 130 -3.18 -10.92 -12.66
CA PHE A 130 -4.15 -9.87 -12.91
C PHE A 130 -3.80 -8.98 -14.11
N VAL A 131 -2.52 -8.87 -14.47
CA VAL A 131 -2.09 -7.98 -15.56
C VAL A 131 -2.50 -8.52 -16.90
N LEU A 132 -2.30 -9.79 -17.15
CA LEU A 132 -2.55 -10.43 -18.44
C LEU A 132 -3.80 -11.32 -18.44
N ALA A 133 -4.14 -11.95 -17.32
CA ALA A 133 -5.33 -12.80 -17.23
C ALA A 133 -6.64 -12.05 -17.49
N GLN A 134 -6.67 -10.75 -17.22
CA GLN A 134 -7.82 -9.91 -17.55
C GLN A 134 -8.02 -9.67 -19.04
N ARG A 135 -7.00 -9.92 -19.84
CA ARG A 135 -7.02 -9.78 -21.30
C ARG A 135 -7.47 -11.03 -22.01
N PHE A 136 -7.40 -12.14 -21.32
CA PHE A 136 -7.73 -13.44 -21.86
C PHE A 136 -9.03 -13.90 -21.24
N ASP A 137 -9.85 -14.55 -22.02
CA ASP A 137 -11.14 -15.04 -21.59
C ASP A 137 -11.00 -15.98 -20.42
N HIS A 138 -9.86 -16.63 -20.28
CA HIS A 138 -9.49 -17.30 -19.08
C HIS A 138 -8.11 -17.99 -19.10
N LEU A 139 -7.42 -17.96 -18.00
CA LEU A 139 -6.33 -18.85 -17.71
C LEU A 139 -6.88 -19.97 -16.82
N THR A 140 -7.20 -21.12 -17.36
CA THR A 140 -7.50 -22.31 -16.58
C THR A 140 -6.35 -23.28 -16.64
N LEU A 141 -6.26 -24.14 -15.64
CA LEU A 141 -5.35 -25.28 -15.64
C LEU A 141 -6.01 -26.52 -16.28
N ASP A 142 -7.16 -26.36 -16.92
CA ASP A 142 -7.81 -27.43 -17.64
C ASP A 142 -7.13 -27.65 -19.00
N HIS A 143 -6.35 -28.70 -19.07
CA HIS A 143 -5.64 -29.08 -20.30
C HIS A 143 -6.57 -29.46 -21.45
N ALA A 144 -7.80 -29.89 -21.18
CA ALA A 144 -8.79 -30.24 -22.18
C ALA A 144 -9.37 -29.01 -22.86
N ASP A 145 -9.28 -27.87 -22.23
CA ASP A 145 -9.84 -26.61 -22.68
C ASP A 145 -8.97 -25.93 -23.74
N GLY A 146 -7.69 -26.23 -23.81
CA GLY A 146 -6.77 -25.66 -24.82
C GLY A 146 -6.70 -24.11 -24.78
N ILE A 147 -6.99 -23.50 -23.65
CA ILE A 147 -7.19 -22.04 -23.51
C ILE A 147 -5.94 -21.26 -23.79
N THR A 148 -4.79 -21.76 -23.36
CA THR A 148 -3.50 -21.22 -23.78
C THR A 148 -3.28 -21.32 -25.29
N LEU A 149 -4.07 -22.10 -25.97
CA LEU A 149 -4.02 -22.30 -27.42
C LEU A 149 -5.10 -21.49 -28.17
N ARG A 150 -6.15 -21.00 -27.47
CA ARG A 150 -7.29 -20.31 -28.06
C ARG A 150 -7.19 -18.80 -28.07
N GLY A 151 -6.02 -18.25 -28.26
CA GLY A 151 -5.89 -16.80 -28.43
C GLY A 151 -5.50 -16.03 -27.17
N ALA A 152 -5.04 -16.73 -26.16
CA ALA A 152 -4.31 -16.08 -25.07
C ALA A 152 -2.96 -15.58 -25.60
N VAL A 153 -3.00 -14.55 -26.42
CA VAL A 153 -1.85 -13.93 -27.07
C VAL A 153 -1.72 -12.52 -26.51
N ASP A 154 -0.52 -12.16 -26.07
CA ASP A 154 -0.23 -10.81 -25.63
C ASP A 154 -0.14 -9.82 -26.81
N GLU A 155 0.04 -8.53 -26.56
CA GLU A 155 0.13 -7.50 -27.59
C GLU A 155 1.37 -7.64 -28.47
N SER A 156 2.35 -8.43 -28.04
CA SER A 156 3.52 -8.77 -28.87
C SER A 156 3.26 -9.95 -29.78
N GLY A 157 2.07 -10.56 -29.74
CA GLY A 157 1.72 -11.73 -30.50
C GLY A 157 2.26 -13.05 -29.95
N LYS A 158 2.71 -13.08 -28.69
CA LYS A 158 3.19 -14.29 -28.00
C LYS A 158 2.08 -14.92 -27.18
N PHE A 159 2.07 -16.25 -27.13
CA PHE A 159 1.15 -16.96 -26.26
C PHE A 159 1.41 -16.61 -24.80
N ALA A 160 0.33 -16.40 -24.05
CA ALA A 160 0.40 -16.24 -22.62
C ALA A 160 0.86 -17.55 -21.96
N THR A 161 1.88 -17.43 -21.13
CA THR A 161 2.41 -18.51 -20.29
C THR A 161 2.45 -18.03 -18.86
N MET A 162 2.64 -18.94 -17.90
CA MET A 162 2.83 -18.52 -16.50
C MET A 162 4.04 -17.60 -16.34
N GLU A 163 5.04 -17.72 -17.18
CA GLU A 163 6.24 -16.89 -17.18
C GLU A 163 5.97 -15.44 -17.57
N ASN A 164 5.14 -15.20 -18.59
CA ASN A 164 4.86 -13.86 -19.11
C ASN A 164 3.51 -13.27 -18.65
N ALA A 165 2.69 -14.06 -17.95
CA ALA A 165 1.37 -13.65 -17.48
C ALA A 165 1.31 -13.47 -15.96
N THR A 166 2.31 -13.91 -15.21
CA THR A 166 2.30 -13.86 -13.75
C THR A 166 3.43 -13.02 -13.18
N ASN A 167 3.22 -12.57 -11.97
CA ASN A 167 4.22 -11.84 -11.20
C ASN A 167 4.17 -12.29 -9.74
N ASP A 168 5.31 -12.74 -9.23
CA ASP A 168 5.43 -13.11 -7.82
C ASP A 168 5.49 -11.86 -6.96
N ARG A 169 4.65 -11.82 -5.93
CA ARG A 169 4.56 -10.66 -5.06
C ARG A 169 4.43 -11.02 -3.59
N LYS A 170 5.08 -10.24 -2.78
CA LYS A 170 4.85 -10.18 -1.35
C LYS A 170 3.72 -9.22 -1.05
N THR A 171 2.68 -9.67 -0.35
CA THR A 171 1.61 -8.80 0.13
C THR A 171 2.13 -7.79 1.15
N ILE A 172 2.04 -6.49 0.82
CA ILE A 172 2.57 -5.40 1.64
C ILE A 172 1.52 -4.93 2.64
N GLY A 173 1.89 -4.85 3.93
CA GLY A 173 0.98 -4.38 4.98
C GLY A 173 0.55 -2.92 4.81
N MET A 174 -0.72 -2.65 5.14
CA MET A 174 -1.31 -1.31 5.07
C MET A 174 -1.09 -0.50 6.36
N ASN A 175 -0.63 -1.13 7.44
CA ASN A 175 -0.34 -0.44 8.71
C ASN A 175 0.56 0.77 8.50
N GLY A 176 0.12 1.94 9.00
CA GLY A 176 0.85 3.20 8.89
C GLY A 176 0.83 3.84 7.50
N SER A 177 0.08 3.30 6.52
CA SER A 177 0.08 3.79 5.14
C SER A 177 -0.41 5.23 5.00
N GLY A 178 -1.31 5.71 5.87
CA GLY A 178 -1.71 7.12 5.87
C GLY A 178 -0.53 8.07 6.12
N PHE A 179 0.35 7.75 7.08
CA PHE A 179 1.57 8.54 7.30
C PHE A 179 2.52 8.48 6.11
N VAL A 180 2.66 7.33 5.47
CA VAL A 180 3.51 7.15 4.29
C VAL A 180 2.99 7.97 3.11
N GLU A 181 1.69 7.97 2.88
CA GLU A 181 1.07 8.79 1.84
C GLU A 181 1.27 10.29 2.11
N MET A 182 1.07 10.73 3.36
CA MET A 182 1.28 12.14 3.72
C MET A 182 2.75 12.57 3.60
N LEU A 183 3.71 11.68 3.92
CA LEU A 183 5.13 11.92 3.64
C LEU A 183 5.39 12.13 2.15
N ALA A 184 4.87 11.24 1.30
CA ALA A 184 5.05 11.33 -0.15
C ALA A 184 4.46 12.62 -0.72
N ARG A 185 3.29 13.05 -0.24
CA ARG A 185 2.65 14.30 -0.63
C ARG A 185 3.51 15.52 -0.24
N GLN A 186 3.98 15.56 1.01
CA GLN A 186 4.82 16.66 1.51
C GLN A 186 6.16 16.71 0.77
N MET A 187 6.83 15.56 0.59
CA MET A 187 8.08 15.48 -0.15
C MET A 187 7.90 15.88 -1.61
N THR A 188 6.82 15.45 -2.27
CA THR A 188 6.51 15.88 -3.65
C THR A 188 6.41 17.40 -3.75
N ALA A 189 5.67 18.05 -2.84
CA ALA A 189 5.54 19.51 -2.84
C ALA A 189 6.89 20.20 -2.62
N GLU A 190 7.75 19.66 -1.77
CA GLU A 190 9.11 20.16 -1.56
C GLU A 190 9.96 20.04 -2.85
N LEU A 191 9.90 18.90 -3.55
CA LEU A 191 10.60 18.72 -4.84
C LEU A 191 10.07 19.65 -5.93
N GLN A 192 8.77 19.88 -5.97
CA GLN A 192 8.15 20.82 -6.91
C GLN A 192 8.57 22.27 -6.64
N ALA A 193 8.68 22.64 -5.36
CA ALA A 193 9.17 23.96 -4.99
C ALA A 193 10.62 24.18 -5.44
N GLU A 194 11.50 23.17 -5.30
CA GLU A 194 12.88 23.23 -5.80
C GLU A 194 12.93 23.31 -7.34
N ARG A 195 12.09 22.54 -8.03
CA ARG A 195 11.93 22.63 -9.49
C ARG A 195 11.54 24.05 -9.92
N ASP A 196 10.51 24.61 -9.29
CA ASP A 196 9.92 25.88 -9.67
C ASP A 196 10.82 27.08 -9.31
N ALA A 197 11.70 26.93 -8.30
CA ALA A 197 12.70 27.90 -7.91
C ALA A 197 13.99 27.82 -8.78
N GLY A 198 14.17 26.72 -9.54
CA GLY A 198 15.38 26.48 -10.31
C GLY A 198 15.56 27.49 -11.46
N PRO A 199 16.72 28.18 -11.55
CA PRO A 199 16.97 29.14 -12.62
C PRO A 199 17.03 28.44 -14.00
N LEU A 200 16.58 29.16 -15.04
CA LEU A 200 16.70 28.71 -16.41
C LEU A 200 18.18 28.49 -16.79
N GLY A 201 18.46 27.40 -17.50
CA GLY A 201 19.81 27.00 -17.90
C GLY A 201 20.64 26.34 -16.80
N SER A 202 20.05 26.04 -15.64
CA SER A 202 20.76 25.40 -14.53
C SER A 202 20.12 24.10 -14.07
N CYS A 203 20.90 23.27 -13.34
CA CYS A 203 20.42 22.07 -12.70
C CYS A 203 20.00 22.38 -11.25
N ALA A 204 18.70 22.41 -11.00
CA ALA A 204 18.15 22.57 -9.66
C ALA A 204 18.34 21.27 -8.85
N ILE A 205 18.95 21.37 -7.69
CA ILE A 205 19.13 20.22 -6.78
C ILE A 205 17.77 19.87 -6.18
N LEU A 206 17.33 18.65 -6.40
CA LEU A 206 16.09 18.12 -5.84
C LEU A 206 16.39 17.46 -4.50
N LYS A 207 15.89 18.04 -3.41
CA LYS A 207 16.10 17.51 -2.06
C LYS A 207 14.86 17.70 -1.21
N SER A 208 14.47 16.64 -0.49
CA SER A 208 13.38 16.68 0.48
C SER A 208 13.76 15.92 1.73
N LYS A 209 13.52 16.48 2.92
CA LYS A 209 13.75 15.84 4.23
C LYS A 209 15.14 15.20 4.39
N GLY A 210 16.14 15.77 3.76
CA GLY A 210 17.50 15.22 3.76
C GLY A 210 17.80 14.23 2.63
N ILE A 211 16.79 13.69 1.96
CA ILE A 211 16.91 12.75 0.85
C ILE A 211 17.17 13.50 -0.45
N SER A 212 18.19 13.08 -1.21
CA SER A 212 18.50 13.63 -2.54
C SER A 212 17.79 12.85 -3.62
N PHE A 213 17.22 13.59 -4.59
CA PHE A 213 16.63 13.04 -5.81
C PHE A 213 17.42 13.47 -7.05
N GLY A 214 18.70 13.76 -6.88
CA GLY A 214 19.57 14.24 -7.96
C GLY A 214 19.30 15.69 -8.34
N CYS A 215 19.33 16.02 -9.61
CA CYS A 215 19.00 17.36 -10.06
C CYS A 215 18.21 17.38 -11.38
N LEU A 216 17.36 18.39 -11.54
CA LEU A 216 16.52 18.64 -12.70
C LEU A 216 17.03 19.86 -13.45
N THR A 217 17.29 19.74 -14.75
CA THR A 217 17.72 20.88 -15.56
C THR A 217 16.52 21.54 -16.25
N HIS A 218 16.37 22.85 -16.04
CA HIS A 218 15.49 23.68 -16.84
C HIS A 218 16.33 24.33 -17.95
N ASN A 219 16.19 23.84 -19.18
CA ASN A 219 17.01 24.26 -20.30
C ASN A 219 16.72 25.70 -20.74
N ALA A 220 17.67 26.34 -21.42
CA ALA A 220 17.53 27.70 -21.89
C ALA A 220 16.37 27.92 -22.88
N ASP A 221 15.95 26.87 -23.60
CA ASP A 221 14.81 26.87 -24.49
C ASP A 221 13.46 26.62 -23.79
N GLY A 222 13.48 26.49 -22.45
CA GLY A 222 12.30 26.23 -21.62
C GLY A 222 11.91 24.76 -21.52
N THR A 223 12.64 23.85 -22.14
CA THR A 223 12.42 22.40 -21.98
C THR A 223 13.05 21.85 -20.70
N TRP A 224 12.75 20.60 -20.36
CA TRP A 224 13.20 19.96 -19.13
C TRP A 224 14.04 18.72 -19.42
N ASP A 225 15.19 18.60 -18.77
CA ASP A 225 16.03 17.42 -18.79
C ASP A 225 16.00 16.73 -17.42
N THR A 226 15.38 15.55 -17.41
CA THR A 226 15.18 14.70 -16.22
C THR A 226 16.24 13.61 -16.08
N SER A 227 17.24 13.55 -16.96
CA SER A 227 18.23 12.45 -17.04
C SER A 227 19.07 12.29 -15.76
N ARG A 228 19.16 13.33 -14.95
CA ARG A 228 19.89 13.36 -13.66
C ARG A 228 18.96 13.33 -12.45
N VAL A 229 17.67 13.13 -12.65
CA VAL A 229 16.70 12.93 -11.55
C VAL A 229 16.71 11.45 -11.18
N GLU A 230 16.77 11.18 -9.90
CA GLU A 230 16.91 9.83 -9.36
C GLU A 230 15.68 9.43 -8.52
N GLY A 231 15.39 8.13 -8.48
CA GLY A 231 14.45 7.54 -7.54
C GLY A 231 12.97 7.87 -7.78
N LEU A 232 12.61 8.42 -8.94
CA LEU A 232 11.22 8.68 -9.32
C LEU A 232 10.79 7.77 -10.48
N ALA A 233 9.50 7.41 -10.50
CA ALA A 233 8.92 6.61 -11.56
C ALA A 233 8.83 7.37 -12.89
N ALA A 234 8.94 6.66 -14.01
CA ALA A 234 8.90 7.25 -15.35
C ALA A 234 7.71 8.21 -15.60
N PRO A 235 6.46 7.91 -15.17
CA PRO A 235 5.36 8.86 -15.34
C PRO A 235 5.56 10.19 -14.58
N SER A 236 6.34 10.20 -13.51
CA SER A 236 6.64 11.41 -12.72
C SER A 236 7.75 12.27 -13.34
N LEU A 237 8.53 11.68 -14.24
CA LEU A 237 9.60 12.33 -15.00
C LEU A 237 9.15 12.80 -16.40
N ALA A 238 7.96 12.37 -16.83
CA ALA A 238 7.44 12.74 -18.15
C ALA A 238 7.27 14.26 -18.25
N SER A 239 7.83 14.83 -19.31
CA SER A 239 7.70 16.24 -19.66
C SER A 239 7.38 16.36 -21.16
N LYS A 240 6.71 17.45 -21.54
CA LYS A 240 6.39 17.72 -22.96
C LYS A 240 6.57 19.20 -23.26
N GLY A 241 7.54 19.52 -24.11
CA GLY A 241 7.89 20.91 -24.41
C GLY A 241 8.28 21.65 -23.14
N THR A 242 7.59 22.74 -22.84
CA THR A 242 7.81 23.55 -21.63
C THR A 242 7.02 23.08 -20.40
N THR A 243 6.19 22.02 -20.52
CA THR A 243 5.47 21.47 -19.37
C THR A 243 6.46 20.77 -18.45
N PRO A 244 6.54 21.18 -17.17
CA PRO A 244 7.49 20.58 -16.23
C PRO A 244 7.09 19.13 -15.88
N PRO A 245 8.06 18.28 -15.52
CA PRO A 245 7.78 16.97 -14.95
C PRO A 245 7.05 17.13 -13.60
N SER A 246 6.14 16.22 -13.30
CA SER A 246 5.32 16.32 -12.09
C SER A 246 6.10 16.10 -10.79
N LEU A 247 7.20 15.34 -10.84
CA LEU A 247 8.04 14.93 -9.70
C LEU A 247 7.26 14.24 -8.58
N ILE A 248 6.10 13.66 -8.89
CA ILE A 248 5.22 13.01 -7.91
C ILE A 248 5.90 11.75 -7.37
N ILE A 249 6.08 11.68 -6.06
CA ILE A 249 6.47 10.47 -5.37
C ILE A 249 5.25 9.55 -5.29
N ARG A 250 5.40 8.30 -5.72
CA ARG A 250 4.37 7.28 -5.75
C ARG A 250 4.67 6.23 -4.67
N PRO A 251 4.15 6.38 -3.45
CA PRO A 251 4.63 5.62 -2.29
C PRO A 251 4.06 4.21 -2.18
N LEU A 252 3.07 3.88 -3.00
CA LEU A 252 2.32 2.63 -2.89
C LEU A 252 2.63 1.71 -4.06
N HIS A 253 2.41 0.42 -3.82
CA HIS A 253 2.85 -0.65 -4.70
C HIS A 253 4.38 -0.77 -4.73
N GLN A 254 4.92 -1.97 -4.99
CA GLN A 254 6.38 -2.18 -4.91
C GLN A 254 7.18 -1.50 -6.02
N ALA A 255 6.60 -1.35 -7.20
CA ALA A 255 7.21 -0.59 -8.30
C ALA A 255 6.98 0.93 -8.20
N GLY A 256 6.38 1.44 -7.11
CA GLY A 256 6.12 2.86 -6.95
C GLY A 256 5.25 3.43 -8.06
N ASN A 257 4.10 2.83 -8.34
CA ASN A 257 3.24 3.24 -9.45
C ASN A 257 1.90 3.86 -9.02
N VAL A 258 1.61 3.89 -7.70
CA VAL A 258 0.34 4.37 -7.14
C VAL A 258 0.59 5.53 -6.18
N VAL A 259 -0.17 6.61 -6.32
CA VAL A 259 0.04 7.88 -5.59
C VAL A 259 -0.72 7.97 -4.27
N SER A 260 -1.87 7.28 -4.14
CA SER A 260 -2.75 7.39 -2.97
C SER A 260 -3.42 6.06 -2.65
N LEU A 261 -3.87 5.91 -1.40
CA LEU A 261 -4.67 4.77 -0.96
C LEU A 261 -5.98 4.67 -1.75
N ARG A 262 -6.57 5.81 -2.11
CA ARG A 262 -7.76 5.84 -2.94
C ARG A 262 -7.53 5.29 -4.35
N GLN A 263 -6.47 5.72 -5.02
CA GLN A 263 -6.09 5.16 -6.32
C GLN A 263 -5.80 3.67 -6.20
N PHE A 264 -5.09 3.27 -5.13
CA PHE A 264 -4.79 1.87 -4.87
C PHE A 264 -6.09 1.05 -4.71
N SER A 265 -7.05 1.54 -3.90
CA SER A 265 -8.32 0.86 -3.65
C SER A 265 -9.14 0.72 -4.92
N ASN A 266 -9.30 1.79 -5.71
CA ASN A 266 -9.97 1.73 -7.02
C ASN A 266 -9.35 0.68 -7.95
N ASN A 267 -8.02 0.63 -8.00
CA ASN A 267 -7.33 -0.35 -8.81
C ASN A 267 -7.50 -1.76 -8.26
N ALA A 268 -7.35 -1.94 -6.95
CA ALA A 268 -7.42 -3.25 -6.30
C ALA A 268 -8.82 -3.89 -6.42
N PHE A 269 -9.88 -3.13 -6.17
CA PHE A 269 -11.24 -3.61 -6.35
C PHE A 269 -11.50 -4.12 -7.77
N ASN A 270 -11.06 -3.38 -8.77
CA ASN A 270 -11.21 -3.81 -10.15
C ASN A 270 -10.27 -4.98 -10.49
N HIS A 271 -8.98 -4.88 -10.16
CA HIS A 271 -8.00 -5.88 -10.58
C HIS A 271 -8.16 -7.22 -9.87
N HIS A 272 -8.47 -7.21 -8.56
CA HIS A 272 -8.50 -8.44 -7.76
C HIS A 272 -9.90 -8.99 -7.55
N HIS A 273 -10.94 -8.14 -7.60
CA HIS A 273 -12.31 -8.55 -7.31
C HIS A 273 -13.25 -8.40 -8.51
N GLY A 274 -12.82 -7.70 -9.56
CA GLY A 274 -13.67 -7.40 -10.71
C GLY A 274 -14.76 -6.36 -10.42
N MET A 275 -14.67 -5.65 -9.29
CA MET A 275 -15.64 -4.64 -8.89
C MET A 275 -15.40 -3.32 -9.63
N GLN A 276 -16.46 -2.64 -10.02
CA GLN A 276 -16.42 -1.40 -10.75
C GLN A 276 -16.95 -0.24 -9.91
N SER A 277 -16.07 0.69 -9.56
CA SER A 277 -16.47 1.89 -8.83
C SER A 277 -17.06 2.96 -9.76
N GLU A 278 -18.06 3.67 -9.29
CA GLU A 278 -18.63 4.83 -9.98
C GLU A 278 -17.55 5.86 -10.34
N GLU A 279 -16.61 6.06 -9.45
CA GLU A 279 -15.52 7.00 -9.60
C GLU A 279 -14.63 6.71 -10.81
N ARG A 280 -14.44 5.45 -11.13
CA ARG A 280 -13.58 5.02 -12.23
C ARG A 280 -14.34 4.75 -13.51
N PHE A 281 -15.52 4.19 -13.41
CA PHE A 281 -16.27 3.68 -14.55
C PHE A 281 -17.50 4.53 -14.91
N GLY A 282 -17.95 5.38 -14.00
CA GLY A 282 -19.09 6.28 -14.17
C GLY A 282 -20.32 5.82 -13.42
N LEU A 283 -21.17 6.79 -13.07
CA LEU A 283 -22.44 6.55 -12.43
C LEU A 283 -23.40 5.82 -13.40
N ASN A 284 -24.08 4.78 -12.90
CA ASN A 284 -24.98 3.91 -13.67
C ASN A 284 -24.33 3.21 -14.88
N ALA A 285 -23.00 3.07 -14.85
CA ALA A 285 -22.28 2.34 -15.89
C ALA A 285 -22.18 0.85 -15.50
N ASP A 286 -22.29 -0.01 -16.51
CA ASP A 286 -22.09 -1.47 -16.46
C ASP A 286 -21.14 -1.86 -17.59
N PRO A 287 -19.83 -1.53 -17.50
CA PRO A 287 -18.90 -1.79 -18.60
C PRO A 287 -18.57 -3.26 -18.79
N ASP A 288 -18.67 -4.10 -17.77
CA ASP A 288 -18.44 -5.55 -17.90
C ASP A 288 -19.69 -6.34 -18.30
N GLY A 289 -20.88 -5.70 -18.24
CA GLY A 289 -22.11 -6.26 -18.76
C GLY A 289 -22.66 -7.39 -17.91
N ASP A 290 -22.43 -7.36 -16.59
CA ASP A 290 -22.90 -8.38 -15.66
C ASP A 290 -24.33 -8.08 -15.15
N GLY A 291 -24.86 -6.89 -15.40
CA GLY A 291 -26.18 -6.41 -15.01
C GLY A 291 -26.22 -5.70 -13.65
N VAL A 292 -25.09 -5.52 -13.00
CA VAL A 292 -24.95 -4.74 -11.77
C VAL A 292 -24.37 -3.37 -12.13
N VAL A 293 -24.92 -2.32 -11.55
CA VAL A 293 -24.43 -0.94 -11.72
C VAL A 293 -24.14 -0.35 -10.34
N ASN A 294 -23.21 0.61 -10.29
CA ASN A 294 -22.86 1.31 -9.05
C ASN A 294 -22.39 0.33 -7.95
N GLU A 295 -21.56 -0.62 -8.34
CA GLU A 295 -21.07 -1.70 -7.47
C GLU A 295 -20.32 -1.18 -6.25
N LEU A 296 -19.61 -0.07 -6.42
CA LEU A 296 -18.94 0.69 -5.35
C LEU A 296 -19.18 2.17 -5.55
N THR A 297 -19.74 2.81 -4.55
CA THR A 297 -19.98 4.26 -4.54
C THR A 297 -18.69 5.04 -4.27
N THR A 298 -18.73 6.34 -4.50
CA THR A 298 -17.67 7.26 -4.08
C THR A 298 -17.47 7.25 -2.56
N ALA A 299 -18.55 7.10 -1.79
CA ALA A 299 -18.53 6.99 -0.34
C ALA A 299 -17.84 5.70 0.13
N ASP A 300 -18.03 4.58 -0.57
CA ASP A 300 -17.33 3.32 -0.29
C ASP A 300 -15.81 3.47 -0.44
N LEU A 301 -15.39 4.12 -1.52
CA LEU A 301 -13.96 4.39 -1.77
C LEU A 301 -13.35 5.29 -0.69
N THR A 302 -14.11 6.28 -0.22
CA THR A 302 -13.72 7.14 0.89
C THR A 302 -13.56 6.32 2.17
N ALA A 303 -14.54 5.48 2.50
CA ALA A 303 -14.52 4.66 3.71
C ALA A 303 -13.34 3.68 3.75
N VAL A 304 -13.09 2.96 2.65
CA VAL A 304 -11.99 1.98 2.61
C VAL A 304 -10.63 2.67 2.60
N SER A 305 -10.50 3.83 1.98
CA SER A 305 -9.26 4.63 2.01
C SER A 305 -8.96 5.13 3.42
N LEU A 306 -9.96 5.64 4.14
CA LEU A 306 -9.84 6.06 5.53
C LEU A 306 -9.49 4.89 6.46
N PHE A 307 -10.12 3.73 6.28
CA PHE A 307 -9.75 2.53 7.05
C PHE A 307 -8.26 2.22 6.91
N GLN A 308 -7.75 2.17 5.68
CA GLN A 308 -6.33 1.89 5.42
C GLN A 308 -5.40 2.98 5.98
N ALA A 309 -5.77 4.26 5.82
CA ALA A 309 -4.97 5.39 6.31
C ALA A 309 -4.88 5.43 7.83
N THR A 310 -5.93 4.99 8.52
CA THR A 310 -6.06 5.10 9.97
C THR A 310 -5.73 3.82 10.74
N MET A 311 -5.26 2.79 10.05
CA MET A 311 -4.80 1.56 10.71
C MET A 311 -3.72 1.86 11.76
N PRO A 312 -3.66 1.09 12.87
CA PRO A 312 -2.62 1.22 13.86
C PRO A 312 -1.23 1.21 13.24
N VAL A 313 -0.35 2.05 13.75
CA VAL A 313 1.03 2.05 13.29
C VAL A 313 1.79 0.85 13.83
N PRO A 314 2.72 0.26 13.07
CA PRO A 314 3.62 -0.76 13.57
C PRO A 314 4.57 -0.19 14.63
N GLY A 315 5.27 -1.07 15.31
CA GLY A 315 6.24 -0.69 16.32
C GLY A 315 7.33 -1.74 16.49
N ARG A 316 7.81 -1.89 17.70
CA ARG A 316 8.85 -2.86 18.04
C ARG A 316 8.34 -3.83 19.11
N VAL A 317 8.56 -5.12 18.88
CA VAL A 317 8.38 -6.17 19.89
C VAL A 317 9.76 -6.60 20.35
N ILE A 318 10.11 -6.30 21.58
CA ILE A 318 11.43 -6.58 22.17
C ILE A 318 11.22 -7.40 23.44
N PRO A 319 11.55 -8.71 23.43
CA PRO A 319 11.41 -9.58 24.61
C PRO A 319 12.12 -9.04 25.84
N ASN A 320 11.58 -9.36 27.02
CA ASN A 320 12.19 -9.03 28.31
C ASN A 320 13.34 -10.01 28.62
N ASP A 321 14.36 -9.99 27.75
CA ASP A 321 15.60 -10.76 27.88
C ASP A 321 16.79 -9.82 27.68
N PRO A 322 17.68 -9.66 28.68
CA PRO A 322 18.79 -8.72 28.59
C PRO A 322 19.77 -9.00 27.43
N ALA A 323 19.88 -10.24 26.96
CA ALA A 323 20.73 -10.57 25.83
C ALA A 323 20.09 -10.09 24.51
N VAL A 324 18.76 -10.28 24.37
CA VAL A 324 17.98 -9.81 23.22
C VAL A 324 17.92 -8.28 23.18
N GLU A 325 17.76 -7.63 24.32
CA GLU A 325 17.77 -6.16 24.44
C GLU A 325 19.12 -5.59 23.97
N ARG A 326 20.22 -6.13 24.49
CA ARG A 326 21.58 -5.72 24.05
C ARG A 326 21.81 -5.99 22.55
N ALA A 327 21.32 -7.12 22.02
CA ALA A 327 21.41 -7.42 20.60
C ALA A 327 20.63 -6.40 19.76
N ASN A 328 19.41 -6.04 20.17
CA ASN A 328 18.61 -5.02 19.51
C ASN A 328 19.31 -3.64 19.48
N LEU A 329 19.89 -3.19 20.60
CA LEU A 329 20.62 -1.91 20.67
C LEU A 329 21.84 -1.91 19.74
N ARG A 330 22.65 -2.99 19.81
CA ARG A 330 23.83 -3.09 18.93
C ARG A 330 23.43 -3.23 17.47
N GLY A 331 22.36 -3.99 17.18
CA GLY A 331 21.84 -4.20 15.83
C GLY A 331 21.38 -2.91 15.17
N GLU A 332 20.66 -2.06 15.91
CA GLU A 332 20.25 -0.74 15.45
C GLU A 332 21.45 0.17 15.15
N ALA A 333 22.44 0.18 16.06
CA ALA A 333 23.69 0.92 15.84
C ALA A 333 24.52 0.38 14.65
N VAL A 334 24.47 -0.92 14.41
CA VAL A 334 25.12 -1.54 13.23
C VAL A 334 24.39 -1.14 11.96
N PHE A 335 23.06 -1.19 11.94
CA PHE A 335 22.21 -0.79 10.82
C PHE A 335 22.53 0.64 10.34
N ASP A 336 22.67 1.57 11.28
CA ASP A 336 23.08 2.94 10.98
C ASP A 336 24.53 3.01 10.47
N ARG A 337 25.44 2.35 11.16
CA ARG A 337 26.88 2.43 10.87
C ARG A 337 27.27 1.89 9.50
N ILE A 338 26.63 0.80 9.02
CA ILE A 338 26.92 0.24 7.70
C ILE A 338 26.10 0.88 6.59
N GLY A 339 25.27 1.88 6.92
CA GLY A 339 24.57 2.72 5.96
C GLY A 339 23.22 2.21 5.46
N CYS A 340 22.60 1.21 6.11
CA CYS A 340 21.25 0.78 5.75
C CYS A 340 20.23 1.91 5.90
N ALA A 341 20.41 2.77 6.91
CA ALA A 341 19.56 3.93 7.18
C ALA A 341 19.61 5.01 6.08
N THR A 342 20.52 4.94 5.11
CA THR A 342 20.57 5.91 3.99
C THR A 342 19.36 5.77 3.05
N CYS A 343 18.85 4.55 2.87
CA CYS A 343 17.63 4.26 2.14
C CYS A 343 16.46 3.98 3.12
N HIS A 344 16.71 3.16 4.13
CA HIS A 344 15.72 2.83 5.16
C HIS A 344 15.67 3.92 6.25
N ALA A 345 15.22 5.12 5.87
CA ALA A 345 15.24 6.32 6.70
C ALA A 345 13.97 6.48 7.55
N THR A 346 14.12 7.17 8.68
CA THR A 346 13.01 7.74 9.45
C THR A 346 12.82 9.20 9.07
N LEU A 347 11.63 9.58 8.64
CA LEU A 347 11.37 10.90 8.05
C LEU A 347 10.33 11.69 8.85
N PRO A 348 10.49 13.03 8.96
CA PRO A 348 9.54 13.89 9.67
C PRO A 348 8.39 14.34 8.76
N LEU A 349 7.15 14.26 9.26
CA LEU A 349 6.04 15.07 8.80
C LEU A 349 6.02 16.40 9.57
N THR A 350 6.10 17.51 8.88
CA THR A 350 6.16 18.85 9.51
C THR A 350 4.80 19.51 9.58
N SER A 351 4.62 20.45 10.53
CA SER A 351 3.35 21.10 10.82
C SER A 351 2.92 22.17 9.83
N ASN A 352 3.82 22.66 9.00
CA ASN A 352 3.60 23.85 8.18
C ASN A 352 3.43 23.59 6.68
N ASN A 353 3.35 22.34 6.28
CA ASN A 353 3.27 21.96 4.88
C ASN A 353 2.34 20.75 4.67
N ASN A 354 1.05 21.02 4.52
CA ASN A 354 0.09 20.04 4.02
C ASN A 354 -0.33 20.47 2.61
N PRO A 355 0.16 19.82 1.55
CA PRO A 355 -0.03 20.28 0.18
C PRO A 355 -1.48 20.39 -0.28
N GLY A 356 -2.35 19.56 0.27
CA GLY A 356 -3.78 19.56 -0.07
C GLY A 356 -4.63 20.42 0.85
N LEU A 357 -4.11 20.83 2.01
CA LEU A 357 -4.81 21.58 3.04
C LEU A 357 -3.93 22.70 3.57
N PRO A 358 -3.79 23.84 2.84
CA PRO A 358 -2.93 24.94 3.26
C PRO A 358 -3.24 25.39 4.68
N GLY A 359 -2.19 25.55 5.50
CA GLY A 359 -2.31 25.95 6.90
C GLY A 359 -2.61 24.81 7.89
N GLN A 360 -2.81 23.58 7.40
CA GLN A 360 -2.94 22.40 8.26
C GLN A 360 -1.62 21.66 8.43
N PRO A 361 -1.44 20.94 9.55
CA PRO A 361 -0.28 20.07 9.74
C PRO A 361 -0.19 18.95 8.70
N GLY A 362 1.05 18.54 8.38
CA GLY A 362 1.32 17.49 7.42
C GLY A 362 0.76 16.11 7.78
N TRP A 363 0.43 15.86 9.04
CA TRP A 363 -0.17 14.61 9.51
C TRP A 363 -1.71 14.61 9.51
N ILE A 364 -2.35 15.68 9.04
CA ILE A 364 -3.79 15.69 8.78
C ILE A 364 -4.01 15.00 7.43
N TYR A 365 -4.48 13.77 7.49
CA TYR A 365 -4.89 13.02 6.32
C TYR A 365 -6.23 13.57 5.81
N PHE A 366 -6.42 13.57 4.50
CA PHE A 366 -7.67 14.01 3.92
C PHE A 366 -8.04 13.18 2.69
N GLU A 367 -9.34 12.97 2.53
CA GLU A 367 -9.91 12.46 1.31
C GLU A 367 -10.45 13.63 0.50
N PRO A 368 -9.88 13.91 -0.68
CA PRO A 368 -10.44 14.88 -1.61
C PRO A 368 -11.78 14.38 -2.13
N ASN A 369 -12.67 15.30 -2.48
CA ASN A 369 -13.84 14.94 -3.25
C ASN A 369 -13.38 14.45 -4.63
N PRO A 370 -13.61 13.19 -4.94
CA PRO A 370 -12.70 12.48 -5.83
C PRO A 370 -13.15 12.42 -7.26
N TYR A 371 -14.41 12.59 -7.53
CA TYR A 371 -14.96 12.35 -8.85
C TYR A 371 -15.36 13.66 -9.53
N ASN A 372 -14.74 13.91 -10.69
CA ASN A 372 -15.20 14.95 -11.60
C ASN A 372 -15.89 14.29 -12.80
N PRO A 373 -17.23 14.25 -12.84
CA PRO A 373 -17.98 13.66 -13.95
C PRO A 373 -17.66 14.30 -15.31
N ALA A 374 -17.14 15.54 -15.33
CA ALA A 374 -16.75 16.21 -16.56
C ALA A 374 -15.52 15.59 -17.25
N THR A 375 -14.76 14.78 -16.55
CA THR A 375 -13.56 14.13 -17.10
C THR A 375 -13.81 12.71 -17.60
N GLY A 376 -15.00 12.17 -17.35
CA GLY A 376 -15.45 10.87 -17.82
C GLY A 376 -14.90 9.66 -17.04
N PRO A 377 -15.46 8.47 -17.27
CA PRO A 377 -15.18 7.27 -16.49
C PRO A 377 -13.75 6.76 -16.63
N ASN A 378 -13.08 7.10 -17.71
CA ASN A 378 -11.71 6.67 -17.99
C ASN A 378 -10.68 7.76 -17.72
N SER A 379 -11.05 8.74 -16.91
CA SER A 379 -10.16 9.86 -16.62
C SER A 379 -8.86 9.40 -15.97
N PRO A 380 -7.70 9.84 -16.49
CA PRO A 380 -6.42 9.66 -15.82
C PRO A 380 -6.33 10.41 -14.47
N ASN A 381 -7.40 11.08 -14.06
CA ASN A 381 -7.47 11.84 -12.79
C ASN A 381 -7.48 10.96 -11.55
N LEU A 382 -7.70 9.66 -11.69
CA LEU A 382 -7.35 8.72 -10.63
C LEU A 382 -5.83 8.72 -10.32
N GLN A 383 -5.03 9.35 -11.17
CA GLN A 383 -3.64 9.67 -10.89
C GLN A 383 -3.52 11.00 -10.14
N LEU A 384 -4.31 11.17 -9.10
CA LEU A 384 -4.25 12.35 -8.26
C LEU A 384 -2.87 12.45 -7.61
N GLY A 385 -2.08 13.36 -8.12
CA GLY A 385 -0.86 13.78 -7.47
C GLY A 385 -1.18 14.73 -6.32
N PRO A 386 -0.24 14.97 -5.40
CA PRO A 386 -0.44 15.89 -4.28
C PRO A 386 -0.91 17.29 -4.68
N THR A 387 -0.60 17.72 -5.90
CA THR A 387 -0.99 19.02 -6.43
C THR A 387 -2.29 19.01 -7.23
N ASN A 388 -2.83 17.85 -7.54
CA ASN A 388 -4.03 17.69 -8.34
C ASN A 388 -5.28 17.37 -7.50
N TYR A 389 -5.15 17.39 -6.17
CA TYR A 389 -6.30 17.26 -5.31
C TYR A 389 -7.18 18.50 -5.45
N PRO A 390 -8.42 18.33 -5.88
CA PRO A 390 -9.35 19.46 -5.81
C PRO A 390 -9.53 19.83 -4.34
N VAL A 391 -9.03 20.98 -3.96
CA VAL A 391 -9.19 21.55 -2.61
C VAL A 391 -10.61 22.06 -2.41
N SER A 392 -11.55 21.68 -3.26
CA SER A 392 -12.95 22.08 -3.14
C SER A 392 -13.63 21.25 -2.05
N ALA A 393 -14.14 21.91 -1.05
CA ALA A 393 -14.99 21.29 -0.04
C ALA A 393 -16.19 20.56 -0.69
N PRO A 394 -16.67 19.47 -0.04
CA PRO A 394 -16.27 19.03 1.27
C PRO A 394 -15.13 18.01 1.19
N ALA A 395 -14.13 18.16 2.06
CA ALA A 395 -13.07 17.18 2.26
C ALA A 395 -13.19 16.59 3.66
N LEU A 396 -13.08 15.27 3.77
CA LEU A 396 -12.92 14.60 5.06
C LEU A 396 -11.48 14.74 5.52
N THR A 397 -11.30 15.14 6.76
CA THR A 397 -9.99 15.28 7.37
C THR A 397 -9.89 14.44 8.62
N VAL A 398 -8.73 13.78 8.81
CA VAL A 398 -8.45 12.95 9.97
C VAL A 398 -7.06 13.28 10.50
N ASP A 399 -6.97 13.68 11.75
CA ASP A 399 -5.70 13.77 12.45
C ASP A 399 -5.18 12.37 12.75
N LEU A 400 -4.12 11.94 12.04
CA LEU A 400 -3.52 10.62 12.21
C LEU A 400 -2.89 10.41 13.58
N THR A 401 -2.69 11.48 14.37
CA THR A 401 -2.17 11.42 15.74
C THR A 401 -3.27 11.35 16.80
N SER A 402 -4.53 11.48 16.38
CA SER A 402 -5.69 11.55 17.28
C SER A 402 -5.88 10.28 18.09
N GLU A 403 -6.20 10.44 19.37
CA GLU A 403 -6.50 9.34 20.29
C GLU A 403 -7.85 8.66 20.02
N ILE A 404 -8.71 9.25 19.17
CA ILE A 404 -9.96 8.60 18.74
C ILE A 404 -9.70 7.43 17.79
N LEU A 405 -8.51 7.39 17.18
CA LEU A 405 -8.11 6.32 16.27
C LEU A 405 -7.55 5.11 17.04
N PRO A 406 -7.59 3.90 16.47
CA PRO A 406 -7.04 2.71 17.11
C PRO A 406 -5.55 2.88 17.46
N PRO A 407 -5.12 2.58 18.70
CA PRO A 407 -3.73 2.70 19.11
C PRO A 407 -2.86 1.57 18.53
N PRO A 408 -1.50 1.72 18.54
CA PRO A 408 -0.78 2.92 18.98
C PRO A 408 -0.73 3.99 17.89
N ARG A 409 -0.37 5.23 18.31
CA ARG A 409 -0.26 6.38 17.42
C ARG A 409 1.08 7.08 17.60
N LEU A 410 1.56 7.69 16.50
CA LEU A 410 2.69 8.60 16.57
C LEU A 410 2.27 9.89 17.27
N ARG A 411 3.23 10.54 17.91
CA ARG A 411 3.00 11.78 18.64
C ARG A 411 3.72 12.96 18.00
N VAL A 412 3.12 14.12 18.10
CA VAL A 412 3.76 15.36 17.69
C VAL A 412 4.86 15.71 18.70
N HIS A 413 6.07 15.96 18.21
CA HIS A 413 7.18 16.47 18.99
C HIS A 413 7.85 17.63 18.25
N LYS A 414 7.98 18.80 18.90
CA LYS A 414 8.62 20.01 18.33
C LYS A 414 8.10 20.37 16.92
N GLY A 415 6.80 20.29 16.71
CA GLY A 415 6.16 20.66 15.44
C GLY A 415 6.35 19.66 14.29
N ALA A 416 6.72 18.42 14.60
CA ALA A 416 6.81 17.34 13.63
C ALA A 416 6.33 16.02 14.22
N VAL A 417 5.92 15.10 13.35
CA VAL A 417 5.69 13.69 13.64
C VAL A 417 6.80 12.89 12.98
N MET A 418 7.67 12.26 13.75
CA MET A 418 8.66 11.34 13.21
C MET A 418 7.99 10.04 12.79
N VAL A 419 8.13 9.69 11.52
CA VAL A 419 7.52 8.48 10.93
C VAL A 419 8.62 7.43 10.75
N PRO A 420 8.70 6.42 11.62
CA PRO A 420 9.74 5.39 11.56
C PRO A 420 9.34 4.29 10.56
N ALA A 421 9.03 4.73 9.33
CA ALA A 421 8.67 3.79 8.27
C ALA A 421 9.89 3.07 7.69
N TYR A 422 11.09 3.58 7.93
CA TYR A 422 12.34 3.03 7.39
C TYR A 422 12.29 2.95 5.86
N THR A 423 12.05 4.10 5.22
CA THR A 423 12.01 4.25 3.77
C THR A 423 12.35 5.69 3.38
N ASP A 424 13.06 5.89 2.28
CA ASP A 424 13.30 7.18 1.66
C ASP A 424 12.28 7.52 0.58
N LEU A 425 11.35 6.61 0.28
CA LEU A 425 10.33 6.70 -0.77
C LEU A 425 10.90 6.84 -2.19
N LYS A 426 12.15 6.45 -2.40
CA LYS A 426 12.79 6.40 -3.73
C LYS A 426 12.68 5.01 -4.34
N LEU A 427 12.73 4.98 -5.66
CA LEU A 427 12.96 3.76 -6.44
C LEU A 427 14.47 3.51 -6.55
N HIS A 428 14.89 2.31 -6.22
CA HIS A 428 16.26 1.84 -6.33
C HIS A 428 16.34 0.54 -7.13
N ASP A 429 17.42 0.41 -7.90
CA ASP A 429 17.80 -0.86 -8.50
C ASP A 429 18.74 -1.59 -7.53
N ILE A 430 18.21 -2.64 -6.90
CA ILE A 430 18.97 -3.50 -5.96
C ILE A 430 19.25 -4.90 -6.55
N SER A 431 19.05 -5.05 -7.85
CA SER A 431 19.32 -6.28 -8.58
C SER A 431 20.84 -6.46 -8.88
N ALA A 432 21.25 -7.65 -9.21
CA ALA A 432 22.64 -7.93 -9.57
C ALA A 432 22.98 -7.43 -10.98
N THR A 433 21.99 -7.42 -11.87
CA THR A 433 22.08 -6.89 -13.23
C THR A 433 20.83 -6.04 -13.51
N SER A 434 20.91 -5.07 -14.37
CA SER A 434 19.73 -4.27 -14.76
C SER A 434 18.91 -4.91 -15.90
N ASP A 435 19.16 -6.18 -16.22
CA ASP A 435 18.39 -6.92 -17.21
C ASP A 435 17.26 -7.71 -16.56
N ALA A 436 16.04 -7.18 -16.65
CA ALA A 436 14.84 -7.78 -16.04
C ALA A 436 14.51 -9.19 -16.55
N LYS A 437 15.08 -9.61 -17.68
CA LYS A 437 14.84 -10.95 -18.24
C LYS A 437 15.76 -12.01 -17.66
N THR A 438 16.89 -11.61 -17.13
CA THR A 438 17.93 -12.52 -16.63
C THR A 438 18.13 -12.42 -15.12
N ASP A 439 17.76 -11.31 -14.52
CA ASP A 439 17.88 -11.12 -13.07
C ASP A 439 16.64 -11.61 -12.34
N PRO A 440 16.77 -12.61 -11.42
CA PRO A 440 15.64 -13.17 -10.69
C PRO A 440 15.02 -12.19 -9.67
N GLU A 441 15.71 -11.08 -9.37
CA GLU A 441 15.24 -10.04 -8.49
C GLU A 441 14.41 -8.96 -9.22
N CYS A 442 14.28 -9.06 -10.56
CA CYS A 442 13.46 -8.14 -11.34
C CYS A 442 12.07 -8.71 -11.60
N GLU A 443 11.12 -7.83 -11.89
CA GLU A 443 9.78 -8.20 -12.34
C GLU A 443 9.72 -8.28 -13.87
N PRO A 444 9.00 -9.27 -14.44
CA PRO A 444 8.90 -9.43 -15.89
C PRO A 444 8.09 -8.32 -16.57
N LEU A 445 7.34 -7.54 -15.80
CA LEU A 445 6.43 -6.51 -16.30
C LEU A 445 6.69 -5.17 -15.60
N ASP A 446 6.89 -4.08 -16.36
CA ASP A 446 7.00 -2.73 -15.80
C ASP A 446 5.64 -2.03 -15.76
N GLN A 447 5.05 -1.98 -14.58
CA GLN A 447 3.75 -1.32 -14.36
C GLN A 447 3.81 0.22 -14.37
N ASN A 448 4.98 0.82 -14.47
CA ASN A 448 5.16 2.26 -14.71
C ASN A 448 5.07 2.63 -16.18
N GLN A 449 4.95 1.65 -17.07
CA GLN A 449 4.77 1.81 -18.49
C GLN A 449 3.31 1.54 -18.90
N PRO A 450 2.86 2.09 -20.03
CA PRO A 450 1.54 1.77 -20.56
C PRO A 450 1.39 0.26 -20.76
N ALA A 451 0.32 -0.32 -20.23
CA ALA A 451 0.06 -1.75 -20.33
C ALA A 451 0.08 -2.20 -21.79
N GLY A 452 0.81 -3.28 -22.09
CA GLY A 452 0.97 -3.82 -23.44
C GLY A 452 2.00 -3.13 -24.32
N SER A 453 2.63 -2.06 -23.83
CA SER A 453 3.71 -1.41 -24.59
C SER A 453 5.02 -2.23 -24.55
N PRO A 454 5.96 -2.00 -25.48
CA PRO A 454 7.28 -2.62 -25.39
C PRO A 454 8.00 -2.36 -24.06
N GLY A 455 7.84 -1.16 -23.48
CA GLY A 455 8.41 -0.82 -22.18
C GLY A 455 7.79 -1.63 -21.03
N PHE A 456 6.49 -1.93 -21.11
CA PHE A 456 5.81 -2.79 -20.12
C PHE A 456 6.41 -4.22 -20.13
N PHE A 457 6.64 -4.79 -21.29
CA PHE A 457 7.24 -6.13 -21.45
C PHE A 457 8.77 -6.14 -21.34
N ALA A 458 9.41 -4.98 -21.18
CA ALA A 458 10.84 -4.93 -20.89
C ALA A 458 11.15 -5.36 -19.45
N GLY A 459 10.14 -5.31 -18.58
CA GLY A 459 10.29 -5.63 -17.16
C GLY A 459 10.81 -4.46 -16.32
N ASN A 460 10.93 -4.68 -15.02
CA ASN A 460 11.31 -3.67 -14.06
C ASN A 460 12.28 -4.21 -13.00
N CYS A 461 13.40 -3.52 -12.81
CA CYS A 461 14.38 -3.81 -11.74
C CYS A 461 14.42 -2.72 -10.66
N LYS A 462 13.56 -1.70 -10.74
CA LYS A 462 13.54 -0.59 -9.77
C LYS A 462 12.32 -0.67 -8.86
N PHE A 463 12.59 -0.73 -7.57
CA PHE A 463 11.57 -0.88 -6.54
C PHE A 463 11.69 0.22 -5.51
N ILE A 464 10.55 0.63 -4.97
CA ILE A 464 10.52 1.57 -3.87
C ILE A 464 11.22 0.95 -2.65
N THR A 465 12.03 1.73 -1.94
CA THR A 465 12.58 1.28 -0.66
C THR A 465 11.45 0.80 0.23
N ARG A 466 11.40 -0.51 0.46
CA ARG A 466 10.33 -1.10 1.23
C ARG A 466 10.38 -0.60 2.66
N LYS A 467 9.25 -0.15 3.16
CA LYS A 467 9.11 0.16 4.59
C LYS A 467 9.41 -1.07 5.43
N LEU A 468 10.37 -0.98 6.35
CA LEU A 468 10.65 -2.05 7.31
C LEU A 468 9.72 -1.99 8.52
N TRP A 469 8.94 -0.96 8.61
CA TRP A 469 7.96 -0.75 9.65
C TRP A 469 6.89 -1.86 9.63
N GLY A 470 6.96 -2.76 10.61
CA GLY A 470 6.07 -3.91 10.71
C GLY A 470 6.36 -5.07 9.76
N PHE A 471 7.51 -5.10 9.08
CA PHE A 471 7.74 -6.08 8.01
C PHE A 471 7.94 -7.52 8.47
N TYR A 472 8.45 -7.73 9.71
CA TYR A 472 8.96 -9.04 10.09
C TYR A 472 7.88 -10.09 10.31
N ASN A 473 6.74 -9.74 10.91
CA ASN A 473 5.67 -10.70 11.22
C ASN A 473 4.51 -10.69 10.21
N GLN A 474 4.78 -10.31 8.98
CA GLN A 474 3.78 -10.24 7.92
C GLN A 474 3.95 -11.40 6.91
N GLY A 475 3.62 -12.63 7.31
CA GLY A 475 3.56 -13.79 6.41
C GLY A 475 4.89 -14.47 6.08
N GLY A 476 6.00 -14.12 6.75
CA GLY A 476 7.27 -14.89 6.64
C GLY A 476 7.92 -14.93 5.26
N ALA A 477 7.59 -14.01 4.36
CA ALA A 477 8.17 -13.87 3.04
C ALA A 477 8.82 -12.50 2.89
N PHE A 478 9.98 -12.42 2.25
CA PHE A 478 10.79 -11.20 2.20
C PHE A 478 11.16 -10.81 0.76
N MET A 479 11.59 -9.57 0.56
CA MET A 479 11.74 -8.85 -0.69
C MET A 479 10.40 -8.62 -1.41
N HIS A 480 10.41 -7.90 -2.54
CA HIS A 480 9.18 -7.56 -3.28
C HIS A 480 8.47 -8.80 -3.86
N HIS A 481 9.22 -9.80 -4.26
CA HIS A 481 8.69 -11.06 -4.82
C HIS A 481 8.35 -12.12 -3.75
N GLY A 482 8.75 -11.94 -2.48
CA GLY A 482 8.47 -12.88 -1.40
C GLY A 482 9.15 -14.26 -1.51
N LYS A 483 10.26 -14.38 -2.24
CA LYS A 483 10.95 -15.66 -2.46
C LYS A 483 11.88 -16.05 -1.31
N PHE A 484 12.30 -15.10 -0.48
CA PHE A 484 13.14 -15.37 0.68
C PHE A 484 12.29 -15.64 1.92
N THR A 485 12.78 -16.54 2.76
CA THR A 485 12.08 -16.98 3.98
C THR A 485 12.68 -16.40 5.25
N THR A 486 13.86 -15.79 5.14
CA THR A 486 14.55 -15.15 6.26
C THR A 486 14.93 -13.71 5.93
N ALA A 487 14.94 -12.84 6.95
CA ALA A 487 15.43 -11.48 6.81
C ALA A 487 16.92 -11.44 6.41
N ARG A 488 17.70 -12.44 6.83
CA ARG A 488 19.12 -12.56 6.47
C ARG A 488 19.30 -12.75 4.97
N GLU A 489 18.60 -13.69 4.35
CA GLU A 489 18.63 -13.89 2.90
C GLU A 489 18.27 -12.61 2.15
N ALA A 490 17.25 -11.88 2.64
CA ALA A 490 16.88 -10.61 2.05
C ALA A 490 17.98 -9.55 2.15
N VAL A 491 18.72 -9.46 3.27
CA VAL A 491 19.89 -8.57 3.41
C VAL A 491 21.00 -9.00 2.44
N GLU A 492 21.30 -10.30 2.37
CA GLU A 492 22.35 -10.86 1.52
C GLU A 492 22.04 -10.72 0.01
N ALA A 493 20.75 -10.62 -0.36
CA ALA A 493 20.33 -10.42 -1.75
C ALA A 493 20.45 -8.97 -2.24
N HIS A 494 20.71 -8.00 -1.36
CA HIS A 494 20.87 -6.61 -1.77
C HIS A 494 22.11 -6.43 -2.66
N ASN A 495 21.90 -6.00 -3.90
CA ASN A 495 22.94 -5.71 -4.90
C ASN A 495 22.75 -4.29 -5.46
N GLY A 496 23.22 -4.03 -6.68
CA GLY A 496 23.04 -2.76 -7.36
C GLY A 496 23.44 -1.56 -6.49
N GLU A 497 22.49 -0.65 -6.28
CA GLU A 497 22.70 0.55 -5.47
C GLU A 497 22.98 0.25 -3.99
N ALA A 498 22.53 -0.90 -3.47
CA ALA A 498 22.75 -1.33 -2.07
C ALA A 498 23.94 -2.27 -1.87
N LEU A 499 24.73 -2.54 -2.92
CA LEU A 499 25.86 -3.49 -2.86
C LEU A 499 26.91 -3.13 -1.81
N ALA A 500 27.14 -1.84 -1.59
CA ALA A 500 28.15 -1.39 -0.60
C ALA A 500 27.73 -1.78 0.83
N GLN A 501 26.44 -1.60 1.17
CA GLN A 501 25.87 -1.94 2.46
C GLN A 501 25.85 -3.45 2.69
N ARG A 502 25.49 -4.22 1.65
CA ARG A 502 25.54 -5.69 1.70
C ARG A 502 26.96 -6.18 1.96
N LYS A 503 27.97 -5.69 1.24
CA LYS A 503 29.38 -6.05 1.48
C LYS A 503 29.85 -5.64 2.89
N ALA A 504 29.39 -4.52 3.40
CA ALA A 504 29.68 -4.10 4.76
C ALA A 504 29.06 -5.07 5.79
N PHE A 505 27.83 -5.56 5.55
CA PHE A 505 27.19 -6.61 6.35
C PHE A 505 27.99 -7.91 6.32
N ASP A 506 28.39 -8.38 5.12
CA ASP A 506 29.16 -9.62 4.94
C ASP A 506 30.50 -9.59 5.69
N ALA A 507 31.12 -8.40 5.78
CA ALA A 507 32.39 -8.19 6.47
C ALA A 507 32.28 -8.12 8.01
N LEU A 508 31.06 -8.06 8.56
CA LEU A 508 30.87 -8.01 10.01
C LEU A 508 31.20 -9.35 10.68
N PRO A 509 31.72 -9.33 11.92
CA PRO A 509 31.70 -10.51 12.75
C PRO A 509 30.31 -11.11 12.91
N GLY A 510 30.19 -12.43 12.93
CA GLY A 510 28.91 -13.14 12.92
C GLY A 510 27.93 -12.70 14.04
N HIS A 511 28.46 -12.33 15.23
CA HIS A 511 27.60 -11.83 16.32
C HIS A 511 26.97 -10.47 15.98
N LEU A 512 27.67 -9.57 15.27
CA LEU A 512 27.10 -8.27 14.84
C LEU A 512 26.11 -8.43 13.68
N GLN A 513 26.34 -9.41 12.79
CA GLN A 513 25.32 -9.78 11.81
C GLN A 513 24.06 -10.28 12.50
N ASN A 514 24.18 -11.14 13.51
CA ASN A 514 23.05 -11.65 14.29
C ASN A 514 22.32 -10.52 15.03
N ASP A 515 23.05 -9.58 15.63
CA ASP A 515 22.48 -8.42 16.32
C ASP A 515 21.66 -7.55 15.35
N LEU A 516 22.14 -7.30 14.12
CA LEU A 516 21.39 -6.57 13.10
C LEU A 516 20.10 -7.32 12.74
N ILE A 517 20.16 -8.62 12.56
CA ILE A 517 18.95 -9.42 12.29
C ILE A 517 17.99 -9.35 13.48
N GLU A 518 18.48 -9.34 14.73
CA GLU A 518 17.62 -9.23 15.91
C GLU A 518 16.92 -7.86 15.98
N PHE A 519 17.61 -6.77 15.60
CA PHE A 519 16.97 -5.47 15.42
C PHE A 519 15.86 -5.53 14.39
N LEU A 520 16.12 -6.08 13.20
CA LEU A 520 15.12 -6.22 12.14
C LEU A 520 13.90 -7.05 12.58
N LYS A 521 14.12 -8.12 13.34
CA LYS A 521 13.07 -8.96 13.91
C LYS A 521 12.14 -8.20 14.86
N SER A 522 12.64 -7.16 15.51
CA SER A 522 11.81 -6.35 16.43
C SER A 522 10.77 -5.50 15.69
N LEU A 523 10.96 -5.19 14.41
CA LEU A 523 10.08 -4.31 13.61
C LEU A 523 8.81 -5.07 13.19
N GLN A 524 7.75 -4.97 13.99
CA GLN A 524 6.55 -5.79 13.84
C GLN A 524 5.26 -4.97 13.83
N VAL A 525 4.24 -5.53 13.18
CA VAL A 525 2.86 -5.15 13.47
C VAL A 525 2.57 -5.61 14.89
N LEU A 526 2.16 -4.66 15.73
CA LEU A 526 2.01 -4.91 17.16
C LEU A 526 0.77 -5.76 17.47
N PRO A 527 0.76 -6.50 18.58
CA PRO A 527 -0.43 -7.19 19.06
C PRO A 527 -1.63 -6.24 19.17
N GLN A 528 -2.80 -6.74 18.83
CA GLN A 528 -4.02 -5.94 18.86
C GLN A 528 -4.26 -5.34 20.26
N GLY A 529 -4.57 -4.04 20.29
CA GLY A 529 -4.79 -3.32 21.54
C GLY A 529 -3.52 -2.78 22.20
N SER A 530 -2.34 -2.96 21.60
CA SER A 530 -1.10 -2.34 22.08
C SER A 530 -1.26 -0.82 22.20
N LYS A 531 -0.83 -0.25 23.32
CA LYS A 531 -0.92 1.20 23.59
C LYS A 531 0.41 1.93 23.42
N SER A 532 1.51 1.19 23.30
CA SER A 532 2.86 1.72 23.15
C SER A 532 3.45 1.25 21.82
N LEU A 533 4.37 2.05 21.25
CA LEU A 533 5.14 1.71 20.04
C LEU A 533 6.23 0.68 20.31
N VAL A 534 6.62 0.50 21.57
CA VAL A 534 7.54 -0.57 21.98
C VAL A 534 6.86 -1.39 23.06
N VAL A 535 6.83 -2.70 22.82
CA VAL A 535 6.21 -3.67 23.73
C VAL A 535 7.12 -4.87 23.96
N ASP A 536 6.87 -5.59 25.05
CA ASP A 536 7.49 -6.90 25.28
C ASP A 536 6.82 -8.01 24.45
N GLU A 537 7.28 -9.25 24.60
CA GLU A 537 6.74 -10.44 23.92
C GLU A 537 5.27 -10.76 24.26
N ARG A 538 4.73 -10.13 25.31
CA ARG A 538 3.33 -10.27 25.75
C ARG A 538 2.46 -9.09 25.33
N GLY A 539 3.04 -8.09 24.64
CA GLY A 539 2.34 -6.88 24.22
C GLY A 539 2.22 -5.81 25.31
N ASN A 540 2.91 -5.95 26.45
CA ASN A 540 2.93 -4.92 27.47
C ASN A 540 3.85 -3.77 27.06
N PRO A 541 3.52 -2.51 27.42
CA PRO A 541 4.40 -1.38 27.19
C PRO A 541 5.80 -1.59 27.76
N LYS A 542 6.82 -1.29 26.98
CA LYS A 542 8.23 -1.42 27.35
C LYS A 542 8.93 -0.09 27.17
N GLU A 543 9.70 0.32 28.19
CA GLU A 543 10.60 1.47 28.06
C GLU A 543 11.76 1.13 27.15
N TRP A 544 12.03 2.01 26.18
CA TRP A 544 13.09 1.79 25.21
C TRP A 544 13.73 3.12 24.76
N PRO A 545 15.07 3.23 24.69
CA PRO A 545 16.04 2.22 25.19
C PRO A 545 15.89 1.99 26.69
N PRO A 546 16.32 0.83 27.21
CA PRO A 546 16.27 0.59 28.65
C PRO A 546 17.09 1.67 29.36
N SER A 547 16.58 2.17 30.47
CA SER A 547 17.33 3.10 31.31
C SER A 547 18.68 2.45 31.63
N ALA A 548 19.78 3.19 31.44
CA ALA A 548 21.09 2.69 31.80
C ALA A 548 21.04 2.25 33.27
N GLU A 549 21.03 0.95 33.51
CA GLU A 549 21.26 0.42 34.85
C GLU A 549 22.59 1.00 35.31
N SER A 550 22.56 1.70 36.44
CA SER A 550 23.80 2.04 37.15
C SER A 550 24.57 0.74 37.30
N PRO A 551 25.85 0.67 36.92
CA PRO A 551 26.61 -0.55 37.05
C PRO A 551 26.49 -1.01 38.51
N GLU A 552 25.80 -2.11 38.72
CA GLU A 552 25.85 -2.78 40.03
C GLU A 552 27.31 -3.11 40.29
N ASN A 553 27.78 -2.61 41.42
CA ASN A 553 29.12 -2.77 41.98
C ASN A 553 29.58 -4.24 42.09
#